data_ef8f1b11015fb125f9218b30275a9440
#
_entry.id   ef8f1b11015fb125f9218b30275a9440
#
_cell.length_a   1.000
_cell.length_b   1.000
_cell.length_c   1.000
_cell.angle_alpha   90.00
_cell.angle_beta   90.00
_cell.angle_gamma   90.00
#
_symmetry.space_group_name_H-M   'P 1'
#
loop_
_entity.id
_entity.type
_entity.pdbx_description
1 polymer ?
#
loop_
_entity_poly.entity_id
_entity_poly.type
_entity_poly.pdbx_seq_one_letter_code
_entity_poly.pdbx_strand_id
1 'polypeptide(L)'
;MRQSKDNFSGESTRKTGSWKIVLTVFILIAVILTAVVLVLFFRNDGSLSIPTFTRANNAVKITQGETWTVCLDAGHGYSDPGSQNALLGGYDEADINLAVAQAAKRTLEEHGIHVLMTRDEGSGYDKNADKLELEERTTFCNENNVDLFLSIHCDSFPDNETVCGTRIYYTKNGTYDGATVSFAQKLNKSFAQLSSKTPLLKEMPPDDSYYVIHHTNVPGALIELGFISNEEDAKNLTDADWQAEA
;
A
#
# COMPACT_ATOMS: atom_id res chain seq x y z
N MET A 1 19.41 14.66 86.34
CA MET A 1 18.04 14.84 86.93
C MET A 1 17.06 14.96 85.77
N ARG A 2 16.08 14.05 85.80
CA ARG A 2 14.79 13.98 85.08
C ARG A 2 14.68 14.37 83.63
N GLN A 3 14.41 13.32 82.84
CA GLN A 3 13.85 13.23 81.51
C GLN A 3 12.42 13.81 81.44
N SER A 4 12.07 14.40 80.35
CA SER A 4 10.69 14.52 79.90
C SER A 4 10.62 13.91 78.50
N LYS A 5 9.78 12.87 78.37
CA LYS A 5 9.36 12.26 77.12
C LYS A 5 8.07 12.97 76.70
N ASP A 6 8.06 13.55 75.52
CA ASP A 6 6.81 13.94 74.89
C ASP A 6 6.59 13.05 73.66
N ASN A 7 5.51 12.23 73.81
CA ASN A 7 4.94 11.44 72.74
C ASN A 7 4.14 12.34 71.76
N PHE A 8 4.54 12.33 70.51
CA PHE A 8 3.71 12.89 69.45
C PHE A 8 3.09 11.72 68.67
N SER A 9 1.82 11.40 68.92
CA SER A 9 1.00 10.49 68.13
C SER A 9 0.36 11.30 67.01
N GLY A 10 0.97 11.21 65.80
CA GLY A 10 0.37 11.75 64.59
C GLY A 10 -0.53 10.69 63.94
N GLU A 11 -1.83 10.87 64.02
CA GLU A 11 -2.81 10.09 63.26
C GLU A 11 -2.71 10.41 61.76
N SER A 12 -2.23 9.45 61.00
CA SER A 12 -2.27 9.46 59.54
C SER A 12 -3.67 9.07 59.06
N THR A 13 -4.53 10.04 58.78
CA THR A 13 -5.79 9.79 58.08
C THR A 13 -5.51 9.48 56.60
N ARG A 14 -5.51 8.20 56.25
CA ARG A 14 -5.47 7.72 54.87
C ARG A 14 -6.70 8.23 54.08
N LYS A 15 -6.49 9.16 53.19
CA LYS A 15 -7.46 9.55 52.15
C LYS A 15 -7.59 8.42 51.09
N THR A 16 -8.26 7.32 51.41
CA THR A 16 -8.46 6.16 50.53
C THR A 16 -9.70 6.25 49.62
N GLY A 17 -10.42 7.38 49.62
CA GLY A 17 -11.68 7.57 48.88
C GLY A 17 -11.52 8.19 47.48
N SER A 18 -10.55 9.05 47.29
CA SER A 18 -10.47 9.90 46.10
C SER A 18 -10.01 9.17 44.85
N TRP A 19 -9.05 8.26 44.96
CA TRP A 19 -8.50 7.57 43.76
C TRP A 19 -9.47 6.53 43.17
N LYS A 20 -10.32 5.90 44.00
CA LYS A 20 -11.36 4.98 43.53
C LYS A 20 -12.41 5.71 42.69
N ILE A 21 -12.80 6.91 43.10
CA ILE A 21 -13.74 7.75 42.35
C ILE A 21 -13.10 8.16 41.01
N VAL A 22 -11.85 8.56 41.01
CA VAL A 22 -11.11 8.93 39.78
C VAL A 22 -11.00 7.73 38.82
N LEU A 23 -10.65 6.55 39.33
CA LEU A 23 -10.56 5.33 38.51
C LEU A 23 -11.93 4.93 37.94
N THR A 24 -13.01 5.03 38.74
CA THR A 24 -14.36 4.74 38.24
C THR A 24 -14.81 5.71 37.16
N VAL A 25 -14.46 6.98 37.26
CA VAL A 25 -14.76 7.98 36.23
C VAL A 25 -13.98 7.70 34.95
N PHE A 26 -12.70 7.32 35.04
CA PHE A 26 -11.92 6.94 33.87
C PHE A 26 -12.45 5.68 33.15
N ILE A 27 -12.88 4.67 33.91
CA ILE A 27 -13.51 3.47 33.35
C ILE A 27 -14.83 3.82 32.65
N LEU A 28 -15.67 4.67 33.27
CA LEU A 28 -16.93 5.11 32.68
C LEU A 28 -16.68 5.90 31.35
N ILE A 29 -15.70 6.79 31.33
CA ILE A 29 -15.34 7.55 30.13
C ILE A 29 -14.84 6.59 29.04
N ALA A 30 -14.00 5.62 29.37
CA ALA A 30 -13.51 4.62 28.43
C ALA A 30 -14.65 3.76 27.83
N VAL A 31 -15.63 3.35 28.68
CA VAL A 31 -16.80 2.59 28.22
C VAL A 31 -17.71 3.44 27.34
N ILE A 32 -17.90 4.72 27.65
CA ILE A 32 -18.69 5.63 26.80
C ILE A 32 -18.00 5.88 25.48
N LEU A 33 -16.66 6.09 25.47
CA LEU A 33 -15.89 6.28 24.24
C LEU A 33 -15.94 5.03 23.36
N THR A 34 -15.79 3.82 23.92
CA THR A 34 -15.94 2.57 23.18
C THR A 34 -17.36 2.37 22.65
N ALA A 35 -18.39 2.72 23.42
CA ALA A 35 -19.77 2.66 22.95
C ALA A 35 -20.05 3.67 21.84
N VAL A 36 -19.50 4.89 21.91
CA VAL A 36 -19.61 5.91 20.86
C VAL A 36 -18.89 5.46 19.59
N VAL A 37 -17.69 4.91 19.70
CA VAL A 37 -16.95 4.36 18.56
C VAL A 37 -17.72 3.20 17.93
N LEU A 38 -18.28 2.29 18.72
CA LEU A 38 -19.14 1.20 18.23
C LEU A 38 -20.41 1.73 17.55
N VAL A 39 -21.08 2.71 18.15
CA VAL A 39 -22.28 3.32 17.56
C VAL A 39 -21.94 4.07 16.26
N LEU A 40 -20.81 4.77 16.20
CA LEU A 40 -20.35 5.41 14.96
C LEU A 40 -19.95 4.37 13.91
N PHE A 41 -19.32 3.27 14.34
CA PHE A 41 -18.96 2.16 13.46
C PHE A 41 -20.21 1.47 12.89
N PHE A 42 -21.22 1.18 13.71
CA PHE A 42 -22.48 0.57 13.27
C PHE A 42 -23.42 1.56 12.56
N ARG A 43 -23.35 2.86 12.86
CA ARG A 43 -24.11 3.89 12.12
C ARG A 43 -23.54 4.17 10.74
N ASN A 44 -22.27 3.87 10.51
CA ASN A 44 -21.62 4.02 9.22
C ASN A 44 -21.67 2.70 8.41
N ASP A 45 -22.68 1.87 8.68
CA ASP A 45 -23.02 0.61 7.98
C ASP A 45 -21.84 -0.32 7.74
N GLY A 46 -20.86 -0.39 8.63
CA GLY A 46 -19.76 -1.37 8.61
C GLY A 46 -19.15 -1.74 7.24
N SER A 47 -19.58 -1.07 6.19
CA SER A 47 -19.13 -1.29 4.82
C SER A 47 -17.93 -0.37 4.60
N LEU A 48 -16.74 -0.96 4.58
CA LEU A 48 -15.65 -0.40 3.80
C LEU A 48 -16.25 -0.12 2.43
N SER A 49 -16.42 1.15 2.05
CA SER A 49 -16.86 1.50 0.70
C SER A 49 -15.70 1.19 -0.25
N ILE A 50 -15.63 -0.07 -0.69
CA ILE A 50 -14.76 -0.47 -1.79
C ILE A 50 -15.19 0.39 -2.98
N PRO A 51 -14.25 1.06 -3.65
CA PRO A 51 -14.57 1.93 -4.75
C PRO A 51 -15.31 1.17 -5.85
N THR A 52 -16.46 1.67 -6.25
CA THR A 52 -17.17 1.14 -7.41
C THR A 52 -16.40 1.48 -8.68
N PHE A 53 -15.87 0.47 -9.34
CA PHE A 53 -15.34 0.58 -10.70
C PHE A 53 -16.46 0.34 -11.70
N THR A 54 -16.47 1.09 -12.80
CA THR A 54 -17.44 0.92 -13.88
C THR A 54 -16.85 -0.05 -14.90
N ARG A 55 -17.46 -1.21 -15.03
CA ARG A 55 -17.20 -2.10 -16.14
C ARG A 55 -18.08 -1.63 -17.31
N ALA A 56 -17.47 -1.19 -18.43
CA ALA A 56 -18.19 -0.78 -19.64
C ALA A 56 -19.42 0.10 -19.39
N ASN A 57 -19.23 1.35 -18.93
CA ASN A 57 -20.26 2.37 -18.70
C ASN A 57 -21.41 2.03 -17.72
N ASN A 58 -21.39 0.88 -17.08
CA ASN A 58 -22.31 0.55 -16.00
C ASN A 58 -21.56 0.53 -14.68
N ALA A 59 -22.02 1.28 -13.70
CA ALA A 59 -21.47 1.22 -12.33
C ALA A 59 -21.63 -0.23 -11.83
N VAL A 60 -20.53 -0.96 -11.73
CA VAL A 60 -20.55 -2.27 -11.09
C VAL A 60 -20.67 -2.02 -9.61
N LYS A 61 -21.85 -2.24 -9.09
CA LYS A 61 -22.10 -2.33 -7.67
C LYS A 61 -21.51 -3.67 -7.24
N ILE A 62 -20.47 -3.67 -6.40
CA ILE A 62 -20.01 -4.91 -5.77
C ILE A 62 -21.18 -5.41 -4.93
N THR A 63 -21.84 -6.45 -5.42
CA THR A 63 -22.86 -7.16 -4.64
C THR A 63 -22.12 -8.05 -3.64
N GLN A 64 -22.64 -8.13 -2.44
CA GLN A 64 -22.09 -9.01 -1.40
C GLN A 64 -22.04 -10.45 -1.94
N GLY A 65 -20.84 -10.95 -2.21
CA GLY A 65 -20.61 -12.28 -2.82
C GLY A 65 -19.79 -12.27 -4.12
N GLU A 66 -19.50 -11.12 -4.74
CA GLU A 66 -18.56 -11.06 -5.87
C GLU A 66 -17.13 -10.85 -5.36
N THR A 67 -16.24 -11.75 -5.73
CA THR A 67 -14.81 -11.65 -5.41
C THR A 67 -14.12 -10.90 -6.54
N TRP A 68 -13.46 -9.79 -6.23
CA TRP A 68 -12.59 -9.10 -7.16
C TRP A 68 -11.29 -9.88 -7.35
N THR A 69 -10.79 -9.89 -8.58
CA THR A 69 -9.48 -10.46 -8.93
C THR A 69 -8.57 -9.33 -9.39
N VAL A 70 -7.47 -9.15 -8.69
CA VAL A 70 -6.43 -8.16 -9.01
C VAL A 70 -5.18 -8.88 -9.50
N CYS A 71 -4.62 -8.42 -10.61
CA CYS A 71 -3.30 -8.86 -11.07
C CYS A 71 -2.25 -7.85 -10.61
N LEU A 72 -1.30 -8.30 -9.80
CA LEU A 72 -0.11 -7.55 -9.44
C LEU A 72 1.06 -8.01 -10.32
N ASP A 73 1.65 -7.07 -11.04
CA ASP A 73 2.83 -7.28 -11.84
C ASP A 73 4.05 -6.70 -11.11
N ALA A 74 4.83 -7.55 -10.47
CA ALA A 74 6.11 -7.15 -9.91
C ALA A 74 7.12 -7.00 -11.06
N GLY A 75 7.47 -5.76 -11.41
CA GLY A 75 8.36 -5.46 -12.52
C GLY A 75 9.72 -6.16 -12.43
N HIS A 76 10.33 -6.42 -13.56
CA HIS A 76 11.61 -7.14 -13.65
C HIS A 76 11.56 -8.58 -13.10
N GLY A 77 12.69 -9.10 -12.61
CA GLY A 77 12.80 -10.45 -12.08
C GLY A 77 13.42 -11.44 -13.07
N TYR A 78 13.70 -12.65 -12.61
CA TYR A 78 14.43 -13.65 -13.37
C TYR A 78 15.80 -13.12 -13.83
N SER A 79 16.12 -13.10 -15.12
CA SER A 79 17.40 -12.55 -15.62
C SER A 79 17.45 -11.02 -15.75
N ASP A 80 16.37 -10.34 -15.41
CA ASP A 80 16.26 -8.88 -15.44
C ASP A 80 16.26 -8.30 -14.01
N PRO A 81 17.39 -7.71 -13.55
CA PRO A 81 17.45 -7.13 -12.22
C PRO A 81 16.67 -5.80 -12.09
N GLY A 82 16.29 -5.19 -13.23
CA GLY A 82 15.89 -3.79 -13.25
C GLY A 82 17.06 -2.85 -12.97
N SER A 83 16.76 -1.70 -12.42
CA SER A 83 17.76 -0.72 -12.03
C SER A 83 18.52 -1.17 -10.78
N GLN A 84 19.80 -0.86 -10.73
CA GLN A 84 20.71 -1.22 -9.63
C GLN A 84 21.39 0.02 -9.06
N ASN A 85 21.50 0.11 -7.76
CA ASN A 85 22.20 1.20 -7.09
C ASN A 85 22.80 0.74 -5.77
N ALA A 86 24.00 1.23 -5.45
CA ALA A 86 24.68 0.92 -4.18
C ALA A 86 23.88 1.33 -2.93
N LEU A 87 22.99 2.32 -3.05
CA LEU A 87 22.11 2.77 -1.97
C LEU A 87 21.10 1.70 -1.54
N LEU A 88 20.81 0.72 -2.40
CA LEU A 88 19.88 -0.39 -2.10
C LEU A 88 20.51 -1.48 -1.21
N GLY A 89 21.77 -1.35 -0.81
CA GLY A 89 22.39 -2.29 0.14
C GLY A 89 22.53 -3.73 -0.37
N GLY A 90 22.48 -3.95 -1.68
CA GLY A 90 22.62 -5.26 -2.32
C GLY A 90 21.29 -5.84 -2.84
N TYR A 91 20.19 -5.10 -2.72
CA TYR A 91 18.94 -5.42 -3.41
C TYR A 91 18.96 -4.86 -4.82
N ASP A 92 18.28 -5.55 -5.72
CA ASP A 92 17.95 -5.06 -7.07
C ASP A 92 16.53 -4.48 -7.07
N GLU A 93 16.18 -3.69 -8.08
CA GLU A 93 14.80 -3.21 -8.25
C GLU A 93 13.79 -4.36 -8.27
N ALA A 94 14.15 -5.47 -8.93
CA ALA A 94 13.32 -6.66 -9.00
C ALA A 94 12.96 -7.22 -7.60
N ASP A 95 13.87 -7.18 -6.64
CA ASP A 95 13.65 -7.67 -5.28
C ASP A 95 12.66 -6.77 -4.53
N ILE A 96 12.80 -5.46 -4.67
CA ILE A 96 11.93 -4.46 -4.04
C ILE A 96 10.52 -4.57 -4.61
N ASN A 97 10.39 -4.62 -5.93
CA ASN A 97 9.10 -4.74 -6.61
C ASN A 97 8.34 -5.99 -6.15
N LEU A 98 9.05 -7.13 -6.01
CA LEU A 98 8.46 -8.37 -5.53
C LEU A 98 8.03 -8.26 -4.04
N ALA A 99 8.85 -7.66 -3.20
CA ALA A 99 8.54 -7.52 -1.78
C ALA A 99 7.27 -6.68 -1.55
N VAL A 100 7.14 -5.54 -2.26
CA VAL A 100 5.95 -4.68 -2.19
C VAL A 100 4.73 -5.39 -2.80
N ALA A 101 4.87 -6.06 -3.94
CA ALA A 101 3.76 -6.80 -4.54
C ALA A 101 3.24 -7.92 -3.61
N GLN A 102 4.13 -8.62 -2.91
CA GLN A 102 3.76 -9.64 -1.92
C GLN A 102 3.08 -9.03 -0.68
N ALA A 103 3.52 -7.85 -0.22
CA ALA A 103 2.85 -7.14 0.86
C ALA A 103 1.44 -6.71 0.46
N ALA A 104 1.28 -6.13 -0.73
CA ALA A 104 0.00 -5.77 -1.30
C ALA A 104 -0.92 -7.00 -1.46
N LYS A 105 -0.38 -8.13 -1.97
CA LYS A 105 -1.14 -9.39 -2.08
C LYS A 105 -1.71 -9.82 -0.72
N ARG A 106 -0.88 -9.88 0.32
CA ARG A 106 -1.34 -10.27 1.67
C ARG A 106 -2.48 -9.38 2.15
N THR A 107 -2.30 -8.06 2.05
CA THR A 107 -3.32 -7.09 2.47
C THR A 107 -4.62 -7.22 1.69
N LEU A 108 -4.56 -7.38 0.37
CA LEU A 108 -5.74 -7.54 -0.47
C LEU A 108 -6.48 -8.84 -0.17
N GLU A 109 -5.77 -9.95 0.02
CA GLU A 109 -6.36 -11.25 0.34
C GLU A 109 -7.01 -11.27 1.73
N GLU A 110 -6.45 -10.58 2.72
CA GLU A 110 -7.06 -10.37 4.03
C GLU A 110 -8.40 -9.60 3.95
N HIS A 111 -8.57 -8.81 2.89
CA HIS A 111 -9.81 -8.08 2.61
C HIS A 111 -10.75 -8.82 1.64
N GLY A 112 -10.46 -10.11 1.34
CA GLY A 112 -11.31 -10.95 0.51
C GLY A 112 -11.18 -10.71 -1.00
N ILE A 113 -10.11 -10.05 -1.43
CA ILE A 113 -9.79 -9.84 -2.84
C ILE A 113 -8.88 -10.98 -3.32
N HIS A 114 -9.22 -11.61 -4.43
CA HIS A 114 -8.35 -12.62 -5.04
C HIS A 114 -7.19 -11.93 -5.77
N VAL A 115 -5.96 -12.39 -5.52
CA VAL A 115 -4.77 -11.79 -6.12
C VAL A 115 -4.00 -12.81 -6.94
N LEU A 116 -3.77 -12.46 -8.20
CA LEU A 116 -2.83 -13.14 -9.08
C LEU A 116 -1.56 -12.28 -9.20
N MET A 117 -0.41 -12.92 -9.33
CA MET A 117 0.86 -12.25 -9.55
C MET A 117 1.50 -12.77 -10.83
N THR A 118 2.11 -11.88 -11.62
CA THR A 118 2.85 -12.28 -12.83
C THR A 118 4.11 -13.09 -12.51
N ARG A 119 4.65 -12.91 -11.32
CA ARG A 119 5.73 -13.70 -10.73
C ARG A 119 5.60 -13.75 -9.20
N ASP A 120 6.15 -14.77 -8.56
CA ASP A 120 5.99 -15.08 -7.13
C ASP A 120 7.32 -15.26 -6.39
N GLU A 121 7.26 -15.87 -5.20
CA GLU A 121 8.45 -16.21 -4.41
C GLU A 121 9.40 -17.12 -5.21
N GLY A 122 10.70 -16.78 -5.16
CA GLY A 122 11.74 -17.48 -5.93
C GLY A 122 11.94 -16.95 -7.35
N SER A 123 11.15 -15.97 -7.79
CA SER A 123 11.29 -15.29 -9.07
C SER A 123 12.03 -13.94 -8.96
N GLY A 124 12.84 -13.76 -7.94
CA GLY A 124 13.80 -12.65 -7.83
C GLY A 124 14.85 -12.70 -8.94
N TYR A 125 15.82 -11.81 -8.93
CA TYR A 125 16.86 -11.79 -9.93
C TYR A 125 17.71 -13.08 -9.92
N ASP A 126 17.74 -13.78 -11.04
CA ASP A 126 18.67 -14.88 -11.34
C ASP A 126 19.16 -14.74 -12.77
N LYS A 127 20.43 -14.36 -12.94
CA LYS A 127 21.08 -14.16 -14.27
C LYS A 127 21.07 -15.40 -15.18
N ASN A 128 20.75 -16.58 -14.66
CA ASN A 128 20.71 -17.83 -15.42
C ASN A 128 19.27 -18.23 -15.79
N ALA A 129 18.26 -17.53 -15.29
CA ALA A 129 16.88 -17.75 -15.65
C ALA A 129 16.53 -17.10 -17.00
N ASP A 130 15.46 -17.54 -17.62
CA ASP A 130 14.87 -16.84 -18.74
C ASP A 130 14.19 -15.56 -18.27
N LYS A 131 14.19 -14.52 -19.10
CA LYS A 131 13.49 -13.28 -18.82
C LYS A 131 11.98 -13.49 -18.97
N LEU A 132 11.19 -12.93 -18.05
CA LEU A 132 9.75 -12.83 -18.24
C LEU A 132 9.45 -11.60 -19.12
N GLU A 133 9.01 -11.84 -20.34
CA GLU A 133 8.77 -10.78 -21.33
C GLU A 133 7.50 -9.98 -21.04
N LEU A 134 7.45 -8.74 -21.49
CA LEU A 134 6.31 -7.83 -21.26
C LEU A 134 4.99 -8.39 -21.82
N GLU A 135 5.04 -9.10 -22.94
CA GLU A 135 3.89 -9.76 -23.56
C GLU A 135 3.35 -10.88 -22.67
N GLU A 136 4.24 -11.66 -22.04
CA GLU A 136 3.84 -12.75 -21.14
C GLU A 136 3.12 -12.22 -19.89
N ARG A 137 3.56 -11.09 -19.34
CA ARG A 137 2.89 -10.41 -18.21
C ARG A 137 1.47 -9.99 -18.57
N THR A 138 1.29 -9.34 -19.72
CA THR A 138 -0.02 -8.87 -20.17
C THR A 138 -0.93 -10.02 -20.59
N THR A 139 -0.39 -11.05 -21.26
CA THR A 139 -1.11 -12.26 -21.63
C THR A 139 -1.62 -12.98 -20.39
N PHE A 140 -0.76 -13.19 -19.39
CA PHE A 140 -1.18 -13.78 -18.11
C PHE A 140 -2.36 -13.04 -17.49
N CYS A 141 -2.30 -11.71 -17.41
CA CYS A 141 -3.39 -10.89 -16.87
C CYS A 141 -4.68 -11.04 -17.71
N ASN A 142 -4.57 -10.91 -19.04
CA ASN A 142 -5.71 -10.89 -19.95
C ASN A 142 -6.45 -12.24 -20.02
N GLU A 143 -5.73 -13.36 -19.88
CA GLU A 143 -6.29 -14.72 -19.95
C GLU A 143 -6.93 -15.16 -18.63
N ASN A 144 -6.58 -14.55 -17.51
CA ASN A 144 -7.09 -14.93 -16.19
C ASN A 144 -8.32 -14.12 -15.72
N ASN A 145 -8.96 -13.35 -16.61
CA ASN A 145 -10.19 -12.60 -16.32
C ASN A 145 -10.08 -11.73 -15.07
N VAL A 146 -8.97 -11.04 -14.88
CA VAL A 146 -8.79 -10.12 -13.78
C VAL A 146 -9.64 -8.85 -13.95
N ASP A 147 -9.95 -8.18 -12.86
CA ASP A 147 -10.75 -6.94 -12.84
C ASP A 147 -9.88 -5.68 -12.85
N LEU A 148 -8.62 -5.81 -12.38
CA LEU A 148 -7.69 -4.70 -12.23
C LEU A 148 -6.24 -5.19 -12.41
N PHE A 149 -5.40 -4.34 -12.98
CA PHE A 149 -3.97 -4.57 -13.15
C PHE A 149 -3.15 -3.46 -12.50
N LEU A 150 -2.11 -3.83 -11.74
CA LEU A 150 -1.13 -2.90 -11.19
C LEU A 150 0.28 -3.42 -11.42
N SER A 151 1.07 -2.69 -12.21
CA SER A 151 2.52 -2.93 -12.35
C SER A 151 3.28 -2.09 -11.32
N ILE A 152 4.24 -2.71 -10.65
CA ILE A 152 4.99 -2.13 -9.52
C ILE A 152 6.47 -2.09 -9.91
N HIS A 153 7.04 -0.89 -9.87
CA HIS A 153 8.40 -0.55 -10.27
C HIS A 153 9.06 0.44 -9.32
N CYS A 154 10.36 0.64 -9.49
CA CYS A 154 11.15 1.71 -8.90
C CYS A 154 11.92 2.44 -9.99
N ASP A 155 11.79 3.76 -10.03
CA ASP A 155 12.45 4.62 -11.01
C ASP A 155 13.95 4.83 -10.68
N SER A 156 14.71 5.29 -11.65
CA SER A 156 16.12 5.65 -11.47
C SER A 156 16.48 6.86 -12.32
N PHE A 157 17.17 7.84 -11.74
CA PHE A 157 17.68 9.00 -12.46
C PHE A 157 19.09 9.36 -11.98
N PRO A 158 20.13 8.57 -12.39
CA PRO A 158 21.49 8.71 -11.88
C PRO A 158 22.14 10.07 -12.19
N ASP A 159 21.71 10.75 -13.26
CA ASP A 159 22.23 12.06 -13.63
C ASP A 159 21.81 13.18 -12.68
N ASN A 160 20.79 12.95 -11.84
CA ASN A 160 20.35 13.89 -10.83
C ASN A 160 19.70 13.19 -9.63
N GLU A 161 20.49 12.88 -8.63
CA GLU A 161 20.10 12.18 -7.40
C GLU A 161 19.10 12.98 -6.52
N THR A 162 18.80 14.24 -6.86
CA THR A 162 17.77 15.02 -6.16
C THR A 162 16.36 14.72 -6.64
N VAL A 163 16.22 14.00 -7.76
CA VAL A 163 14.91 13.55 -8.25
C VAL A 163 14.41 12.42 -7.37
N CYS A 164 13.17 12.54 -6.88
CA CYS A 164 12.61 11.66 -5.86
C CYS A 164 11.08 11.64 -5.90
N GLY A 165 10.50 10.71 -5.16
CA GLY A 165 9.06 10.57 -4.91
C GLY A 165 8.35 9.67 -5.90
N THR A 166 7.15 9.27 -5.54
CA THR A 166 6.32 8.32 -6.27
C THR A 166 5.78 8.90 -7.57
N ARG A 167 5.68 8.07 -8.60
CA ARG A 167 5.03 8.40 -9.87
C ARG A 167 4.00 7.34 -10.22
N ILE A 168 2.88 7.75 -10.76
CA ILE A 168 1.80 6.86 -11.20
C ILE A 168 1.49 7.17 -12.66
N TYR A 169 1.61 6.14 -13.47
CA TYR A 169 1.36 6.18 -14.90
C TYR A 169 0.12 5.38 -15.24
N TYR A 170 -0.69 5.91 -16.13
CA TYR A 170 -1.86 5.22 -16.68
C TYR A 170 -2.05 5.60 -18.14
N THR A 171 -2.80 4.78 -18.87
CA THR A 171 -3.13 5.06 -20.26
C THR A 171 -4.64 4.94 -20.49
N LYS A 172 -5.14 5.72 -21.40
CA LYS A 172 -6.51 5.58 -21.91
C LYS A 172 -6.44 4.78 -23.21
N ASN A 173 -7.07 3.62 -23.21
CA ASN A 173 -7.10 2.68 -24.33
C ASN A 173 -8.54 2.36 -24.81
N GLY A 174 -9.52 3.16 -24.42
CA GLY A 174 -10.90 3.13 -24.89
C GLY A 174 -11.90 2.57 -23.90
N THR A 175 -12.05 1.26 -23.79
CA THR A 175 -13.18 0.63 -23.06
C THR A 175 -13.22 0.95 -21.57
N TYR A 176 -12.08 1.10 -20.93
CA TYR A 176 -11.98 1.25 -19.46
C TYR A 176 -11.42 2.59 -19.00
N ASP A 177 -11.39 3.61 -19.90
CA ASP A 177 -10.75 4.90 -19.61
C ASP A 177 -11.19 5.52 -18.29
N GLY A 178 -12.50 5.57 -18.03
CA GLY A 178 -13.04 6.13 -16.79
C GLY A 178 -12.62 5.37 -15.54
N ALA A 179 -12.57 4.04 -15.59
CA ALA A 179 -12.14 3.17 -14.50
C ALA A 179 -10.63 3.29 -14.28
N THR A 180 -9.83 3.29 -15.35
CA THR A 180 -8.39 3.49 -15.31
C THR A 180 -8.01 4.81 -14.66
N VAL A 181 -8.61 5.92 -15.09
CA VAL A 181 -8.38 7.25 -14.50
C VAL A 181 -8.77 7.28 -13.03
N SER A 182 -9.92 6.70 -12.67
CA SER A 182 -10.40 6.63 -11.29
C SER A 182 -9.44 5.82 -10.40
N PHE A 183 -8.93 4.70 -10.90
CA PHE A 183 -7.95 3.87 -10.20
C PHE A 183 -6.65 4.63 -9.97
N ALA A 184 -6.05 5.19 -11.02
CA ALA A 184 -4.81 5.96 -10.92
C ALA A 184 -4.92 7.17 -9.97
N GLN A 185 -6.06 7.87 -9.98
CA GLN A 185 -6.32 8.97 -9.04
C GLN A 185 -6.42 8.51 -7.59
N LYS A 186 -6.99 7.32 -7.33
CA LYS A 186 -7.08 6.75 -5.98
C LYS A 186 -5.71 6.31 -5.47
N LEU A 187 -4.91 5.63 -6.29
CA LEU A 187 -3.52 5.33 -5.97
C LEU A 187 -2.75 6.61 -5.62
N ASN A 188 -2.85 7.64 -6.47
CA ASN A 188 -2.18 8.92 -6.25
C ASN A 188 -2.58 9.55 -4.90
N LYS A 189 -3.86 9.53 -4.57
CA LYS A 189 -4.36 10.05 -3.30
C LYS A 189 -3.86 9.24 -2.09
N SER A 190 -3.78 7.90 -2.20
CA SER A 190 -3.30 7.04 -1.12
C SER A 190 -1.81 7.26 -0.88
N PHE A 191 -1.00 7.21 -1.92
CA PHE A 191 0.44 7.46 -1.81
C PHE A 191 0.79 8.90 -1.36
N ALA A 192 -0.05 9.89 -1.63
CA ALA A 192 0.12 11.25 -1.08
C ALA A 192 -0.01 11.30 0.46
N GLN A 193 -0.50 10.26 1.11
CA GLN A 193 -0.58 10.15 2.57
C GLN A 193 0.67 9.51 3.17
N LEU A 194 1.35 8.65 2.41
CA LEU A 194 2.60 7.98 2.82
C LEU A 194 3.82 8.89 2.65
N SER A 195 3.79 9.79 1.69
CA SER A 195 4.93 10.64 1.34
C SER A 195 4.68 12.09 1.72
N SER A 196 5.75 12.80 2.14
CA SER A 196 5.74 14.26 2.29
C SER A 196 5.57 15.00 0.95
N LYS A 197 5.67 14.29 -0.18
CA LYS A 197 5.55 14.82 -1.54
C LYS A 197 4.33 14.22 -2.22
N THR A 198 3.55 15.05 -2.90
CA THR A 198 2.44 14.57 -3.73
C THR A 198 2.99 13.77 -4.90
N PRO A 199 2.54 12.52 -5.11
CA PRO A 199 2.96 11.72 -6.24
C PRO A 199 2.65 12.39 -7.58
N LEU A 200 3.47 12.16 -8.58
CA LEU A 200 3.19 12.59 -9.94
C LEU A 200 2.18 11.62 -10.59
N LEU A 201 1.03 12.13 -11.00
CA LEU A 201 0.06 11.39 -11.80
C LEU A 201 0.17 11.81 -13.26
N LYS A 202 0.43 10.87 -14.17
CA LYS A 202 0.65 11.17 -15.59
C LYS A 202 -0.07 10.17 -16.50
N GLU A 203 -0.86 10.71 -17.43
CA GLU A 203 -1.40 9.94 -18.56
C GLU A 203 -0.30 9.73 -19.61
N MET A 204 -0.10 8.48 -20.01
CA MET A 204 0.87 8.10 -21.03
C MET A 204 0.18 7.93 -22.39
N PRO A 205 0.76 8.45 -23.46
CA PRO A 205 0.20 8.29 -24.80
C PRO A 205 0.33 6.83 -25.28
N PRO A 206 -0.51 6.38 -26.21
CA PRO A 206 -0.55 4.98 -26.67
C PRO A 206 0.77 4.46 -27.27
N ASP A 207 1.62 5.34 -27.76
CA ASP A 207 2.88 5.00 -28.43
C ASP A 207 4.09 5.06 -27.48
N ASP A 208 3.85 5.18 -26.17
CA ASP A 208 4.92 5.25 -25.18
C ASP A 208 5.41 3.87 -24.74
N SER A 209 6.57 3.85 -24.08
CA SER A 209 7.33 2.65 -23.71
C SER A 209 6.68 1.78 -22.61
N TYR A 210 5.59 2.22 -22.00
CA TYR A 210 4.91 1.49 -20.91
C TYR A 210 3.99 0.38 -21.45
N TYR A 211 4.60 -0.62 -22.07
CA TYR A 211 3.91 -1.71 -22.75
C TYR A 211 2.80 -2.35 -21.93
N VAL A 212 3.05 -2.67 -20.67
CA VAL A 212 2.13 -3.45 -19.85
C VAL A 212 0.80 -2.74 -19.58
N ILE A 213 0.80 -1.42 -19.41
CA ILE A 213 -0.47 -0.68 -19.21
C ILE A 213 -1.20 -0.39 -20.51
N HIS A 214 -0.53 -0.51 -21.67
CA HIS A 214 -1.17 -0.34 -22.97
C HIS A 214 -1.82 -1.62 -23.48
N HIS A 215 -1.31 -2.79 -23.07
CA HIS A 215 -1.71 -4.10 -23.61
C HIS A 215 -2.54 -4.94 -22.64
N THR A 216 -2.84 -4.44 -21.43
CA THR A 216 -3.86 -5.04 -20.57
C THR A 216 -5.26 -4.68 -21.01
N ASN A 217 -6.18 -5.64 -20.96
CA ASN A 217 -7.58 -5.50 -21.37
C ASN A 217 -8.50 -5.10 -20.20
N VAL A 218 -7.94 -4.57 -19.11
CA VAL A 218 -8.65 -4.16 -17.90
C VAL A 218 -8.13 -2.80 -17.42
N PRO A 219 -8.83 -2.13 -16.50
CA PRO A 219 -8.29 -0.93 -15.87
C PRO A 219 -6.94 -1.20 -15.24
N GLY A 220 -5.93 -0.39 -15.57
CA GLY A 220 -4.57 -0.63 -15.11
C GLY A 220 -3.78 0.66 -14.85
N ALA A 221 -2.74 0.52 -14.04
CA ALA A 221 -1.75 1.56 -13.79
C ALA A 221 -0.38 0.93 -13.59
N LEU A 222 0.67 1.74 -13.73
CA LEU A 222 2.03 1.44 -13.32
C LEU A 222 2.44 2.46 -12.25
N ILE A 223 3.00 1.97 -11.18
CA ILE A 223 3.54 2.80 -10.12
C ILE A 223 5.05 2.65 -10.05
N GLU A 224 5.73 3.80 -10.06
CA GLU A 224 7.13 3.94 -9.64
C GLU A 224 7.11 4.37 -8.18
N LEU A 225 7.47 3.49 -7.28
CA LEU A 225 7.37 3.69 -5.83
C LEU A 225 8.24 4.84 -5.34
N GLY A 226 9.40 5.03 -5.95
CA GLY A 226 10.39 6.07 -5.67
C GLY A 226 11.62 5.88 -6.55
N PHE A 227 12.65 6.71 -6.33
CA PHE A 227 13.89 6.67 -7.11
C PHE A 227 14.99 5.95 -6.36
N ILE A 228 15.48 4.84 -6.90
CA ILE A 228 16.61 4.10 -6.30
C ILE A 228 17.93 4.90 -6.33
N SER A 229 18.03 5.94 -7.14
CA SER A 229 19.16 6.88 -7.20
C SER A 229 19.10 7.99 -6.14
N ASN A 230 17.98 8.13 -5.42
CA ASN A 230 17.79 9.12 -4.37
C ASN A 230 17.95 8.46 -2.99
N GLU A 231 18.74 9.06 -2.09
CA GLU A 231 19.08 8.47 -0.78
C GLU A 231 17.85 8.27 0.14
N GLU A 232 16.93 9.23 0.15
CA GLU A 232 15.71 9.15 0.98
C GLU A 232 14.74 8.07 0.44
N ASP A 233 14.51 8.07 -0.88
CA ASP A 233 13.66 7.07 -1.52
C ASP A 233 14.27 5.66 -1.38
N ALA A 234 15.58 5.49 -1.65
CA ALA A 234 16.27 4.20 -1.53
C ALA A 234 16.18 3.63 -0.12
N LYS A 235 16.29 4.47 0.91
CA LYS A 235 16.11 4.07 2.30
C LYS A 235 14.70 3.55 2.57
N ASN A 236 13.69 4.23 2.09
CA ASN A 236 12.30 3.81 2.22
C ASN A 236 12.02 2.51 1.45
N LEU A 237 12.49 2.44 0.20
CA LEU A 237 12.31 1.28 -0.68
C LEU A 237 12.93 -0.02 -0.11
N THR A 238 13.97 0.09 0.73
CA THR A 238 14.63 -1.05 1.39
C THR A 238 14.14 -1.30 2.81
N ASP A 239 13.24 -0.49 3.35
CA ASP A 239 12.65 -0.63 4.68
C ASP A 239 11.39 -1.51 4.62
N ALA A 240 11.40 -2.62 5.36
CA ALA A 240 10.31 -3.59 5.34
C ALA A 240 8.98 -3.05 5.90
N ASP A 241 9.04 -2.14 6.87
CA ASP A 241 7.83 -1.53 7.43
C ASP A 241 7.21 -0.56 6.42
N TRP A 242 8.04 0.22 5.73
CA TRP A 242 7.57 1.08 4.64
C TRP A 242 6.99 0.29 3.47
N GLN A 243 7.65 -0.81 3.05
CA GLN A 243 7.15 -1.70 1.99
C GLN A 243 5.78 -2.33 2.34
N ALA A 244 5.53 -2.59 3.62
CA ALA A 244 4.25 -3.13 4.09
C ALA A 244 3.14 -2.06 4.15
N GLU A 245 3.50 -0.78 4.29
CA GLU A 245 2.55 0.34 4.33
C GLU A 245 2.22 0.86 2.93
N ALA A 246 3.16 0.76 1.98
CA ALA A 246 3.02 1.21 0.60
C ALA A 246 2.05 0.32 -0.21
#